data_d8c578a0c2f10fb32062ed728366de0d
#
_entry.id   d8c578a0c2f10fb32062ed728366de0d
#
_cell.length_a   1.000
_cell.length_b   1.000
_cell.length_c   1.000
_cell.angle_alpha   90.00
_cell.angle_beta   90.00
_cell.angle_gamma   90.00
#
_symmetry.space_group_name_H-M   'P 1'
#
loop_
_entity.id
_entity.type
_entity.pdbx_description
1 polymer ?
#
loop_
_entity_poly.entity_id
_entity_poly.type
_entity_poly.pdbx_seq_one_letter_code
_entity_poly.pdbx_strand_id
1 'polypeptide(L)' 'MCLIDKYWKCADLCADYKEKFGKNVPTFLIGFYDFDTISEKVEQAIKDNKEIQDNEGEI' A
#
# COMPACT_ATOMS: atom_id res chain seq x y z
N MET A 1 -6.51 -12.93 -16.31
CA MET A 1 -5.40 -12.49 -16.18
C MET A 1 -5.32 -11.23 -15.53
N CYS A 2 -6.17 -10.32 -15.64
CA CYS A 2 -6.01 -9.04 -15.07
C CYS A 2 -6.01 -9.05 -13.56
N LEU A 3 -6.81 -9.88 -12.95
CA LEU A 3 -6.83 -9.91 -11.50
C LEU A 3 -5.50 -10.33 -10.95
N ILE A 4 -4.85 -11.26 -11.57
CA ILE A 4 -3.58 -11.74 -11.10
C ILE A 4 -2.53 -10.65 -11.23
N ASP A 5 -2.57 -9.91 -12.32
CA ASP A 5 -1.62 -8.82 -12.49
C ASP A 5 -1.76 -7.78 -11.40
N LYS A 6 -2.98 -7.41 -11.07
CA LYS A 6 -3.19 -6.42 -10.04
C LYS A 6 -2.71 -6.92 -8.70
N TYR A 7 -2.95 -8.19 -8.43
CA TYR A 7 -2.53 -8.74 -7.16
C TYR A 7 -1.01 -8.71 -7.04
N TRP A 8 -0.32 -9.13 -8.10
CA TRP A 8 1.13 -9.15 -8.05
C TRP A 8 1.72 -7.76 -7.94
N LYS A 9 1.13 -6.80 -8.63
CA LYS A 9 1.61 -5.45 -8.57
C LYS A 9 1.46 -4.91 -7.15
N CYS A 10 0.32 -5.18 -6.53
CA CYS A 10 0.07 -4.72 -5.18
C CYS A 10 1.06 -5.38 -4.22
N ALA A 11 1.30 -6.67 -4.38
CA ALA A 11 2.23 -7.37 -3.52
C ALA A 11 3.64 -6.80 -3.65
N ASP A 12 4.04 -6.49 -4.88
CA ASP A 12 5.36 -5.91 -5.09
C ASP A 12 5.48 -4.57 -4.40
N LEU A 13 4.47 -3.73 -4.53
CA LEU A 13 4.52 -2.42 -3.90
C LEU A 13 4.52 -2.54 -2.39
N CYS A 14 3.78 -3.49 -1.86
CA CYS A 14 3.77 -3.69 -0.42
C CYS A 14 5.13 -4.13 0.06
N ALA A 15 5.79 -4.97 -0.70
CA ALA A 15 7.12 -5.42 -0.33
C ALA A 15 8.11 -4.26 -0.36
N ASP A 16 8.00 -3.42 -1.38
CA ASP A 16 8.87 -2.26 -1.48
C ASP A 16 8.62 -1.33 -0.30
N TYR A 17 7.37 -1.14 0.05
CA TYR A 17 7.03 -0.26 1.15
C TYR A 17 7.67 -0.79 2.43
N LYS A 18 7.54 -2.08 2.67
CA LYS A 18 8.09 -2.65 3.87
C LYS A 18 9.61 -2.50 3.91
N GLU A 19 10.25 -2.72 2.79
CA GLU A 19 11.68 -2.58 2.76
C GLU A 19 12.12 -1.14 2.95
N LYS A 20 11.40 -0.21 2.37
CA LYS A 20 11.79 1.17 2.46
C LYS A 20 11.52 1.75 3.84
N PHE A 21 10.42 1.45 4.43
CA PHE A 21 10.05 2.04 5.70
C PHE A 21 10.20 1.11 6.89
N GLY A 22 10.42 -0.16 6.65
CA GLY A 22 10.58 -1.11 7.74
C GLY A 22 9.28 -1.51 8.39
N LYS A 23 8.15 -1.24 7.76
CA LYS A 23 6.86 -1.59 8.31
C LYS A 23 5.95 -2.07 7.23
N ASN A 24 4.98 -2.89 7.61
CA ASN A 24 4.00 -3.36 6.64
C ASN A 24 3.01 -2.27 6.31
N VAL A 25 2.36 -2.41 5.18
CA VAL A 25 1.30 -1.48 4.80
C VAL A 25 0.18 -1.60 5.82
N PRO A 26 -0.44 -0.50 6.21
CA PRO A 26 -1.50 -0.56 7.21
C PRO A 26 -2.65 -1.46 6.78
N THR A 27 -3.18 -2.21 7.76
CA THR A 27 -4.24 -3.14 7.44
C THR A 27 -5.51 -2.43 7.01
N PHE A 28 -5.75 -1.22 7.50
CA PHE A 28 -6.97 -0.54 7.14
C PHE A 28 -7.04 -0.27 5.64
N LEU A 29 -5.88 -0.12 5.01
CA LEU A 29 -5.87 0.07 3.57
C LEU A 29 -6.38 -1.19 2.90
N ILE A 30 -5.88 -2.33 3.34
CA ILE A 30 -6.26 -3.58 2.72
C ILE A 30 -7.73 -3.86 2.95
N GLY A 31 -8.27 -3.43 4.06
CA GLY A 31 -9.66 -3.70 4.36
C GLY A 31 -10.65 -2.77 3.70
N PHE A 32 -10.23 -1.55 3.41
CA PHE A 32 -11.16 -0.58 2.87
C PHE A 32 -11.02 -0.28 1.39
N TYR A 33 -9.91 -0.59 0.80
CA TYR A 33 -9.67 -0.24 -0.60
C TYR A 33 -9.37 -1.47 -1.43
N ASP A 34 -9.56 -1.37 -2.72
CA ASP A 34 -9.27 -2.51 -3.59
C ASP A 34 -7.82 -2.43 -4.03
N PHE A 35 -7.38 -3.42 -4.76
CA PHE A 35 -5.97 -3.51 -5.12
C PHE A 35 -5.47 -2.31 -5.91
N ASP A 36 -6.29 -1.79 -6.78
CA ASP A 36 -5.88 -0.65 -7.57
C ASP A 36 -5.58 0.55 -6.67
N THR A 37 -6.50 0.84 -5.76
CA THR A 37 -6.34 1.97 -4.88
C THR A 37 -5.18 1.76 -3.93
N ILE A 38 -5.03 0.54 -3.41
CA ILE A 38 -3.94 0.24 -2.52
C ILE A 38 -2.61 0.46 -3.23
N SER A 39 -2.51 -0.03 -4.45
CA SER A 39 -1.28 0.13 -5.21
C SER A 39 -0.95 1.61 -5.40
N GLU A 40 -1.96 2.39 -5.73
CA GLU A 40 -1.74 3.80 -5.93
C GLU A 40 -1.25 4.48 -4.67
N LYS A 41 -1.88 4.20 -3.56
CA LYS A 41 -1.50 4.84 -2.32
C LYS A 41 -0.11 4.42 -1.87
N VAL A 42 0.20 3.15 -2.00
CA VAL A 42 1.51 2.67 -1.60
C VAL A 42 2.59 3.25 -2.51
N GLU A 43 2.31 3.29 -3.80
CA GLU A 43 3.27 3.84 -4.72
C GLU A 43 3.52 5.31 -4.43
N GLN A 44 2.46 6.04 -4.14
CA GLN A 44 2.59 7.45 -3.83
C GLN A 44 3.42 7.64 -2.55
N ALA A 45 3.20 6.80 -1.56
CA ALA A 45 3.95 6.91 -0.32
C ALA A 45 5.43 6.66 -0.57
N ILE A 46 5.75 5.69 -1.40
CA ILE A 46 7.13 5.39 -1.70
C ILE A 46 7.76 6.57 -2.46
N LYS A 47 7.02 7.14 -3.38
CA LYS A 47 7.55 8.26 -4.13
C LYS A 47 7.77 9.47 -3.24
N ASP A 48 6.85 9.74 -2.34
CA ASP A 48 6.96 10.87 -1.45
C ASP A 48 7.90 10.59 -0.30
N ASN A 49 8.32 9.36 -0.14
CA ASN A 49 9.20 8.95 0.94
C ASN A 49 8.52 9.21 2.27
N LYS A 50 7.23 8.97 2.36
CA LYS A 50 6.48 9.18 3.57
C LYS A 50 5.63 7.98 3.88
N GLU A 51 5.60 7.54 5.12
CA GLU A 51 4.79 6.39 5.49
C GLU A 51 3.33 6.73 5.45
N ILE A 52 2.50 5.75 5.20
CA ILE A 52 1.07 5.91 5.25
C ILE A 52 0.66 5.83 6.71
N GLN A 53 -0.06 6.83 7.17
CA GLN A 53 -0.45 6.85 8.56
C GLN A 53 -1.65 5.98 8.75
N ASP A 54 -1.61 5.10 9.74
CA ASP A 54 -2.74 4.24 9.90
C ASP A 54 -3.65 4.75 10.99
N ASN A 55 -3.39 5.90 11.55
CA ASN A 55 -4.29 6.38 12.55
C ASN A 55 -4.95 7.63 12.11
N GLU A 56 -4.84 7.93 10.83
CA GLU A 56 -5.39 9.07 10.40
C GLU A 56 -6.83 9.17 10.55
N GLY A 57 -7.52 8.24 10.56
CA GLY A 57 -8.89 8.38 10.73
C GLY A 57 -9.30 8.62 12.11
N GLU A 58 -8.43 8.63 13.04
CA GLU A 58 -8.74 8.70 14.24
C GLU A 58 -9.00 9.95 14.67
N ILE A 59 -9.40 10.61 14.86
CA ILE A 59 -9.62 11.87 15.18
C ILE A 59 -10.28 12.20 15.97
#